data_42610a4888f31a282da17adab65059d6
#
_entry.id   42610a4888f31a282da17adab65059d6
#
_cell.length_a   1.000
_cell.length_b   1.000
_cell.length_c   1.000
_cell.angle_alpha   90.00
_cell.angle_beta   90.00
_cell.angle_gamma   90.00
#
_symmetry.space_group_name_H-M   'P 1'
#
loop_
_entity.id
_entity.type
_entity.pdbx_description
1 polymer ?
#
loop_
_entity_poly.entity_id
_entity_poly.type
_entity_poly.pdbx_seq_one_letter_code
_entity_poly.pdbx_strand_id
1 'polypeptide(L)'
;LVVTAILFIPIATILYIDNPGPIFYRQIRCGLQGKPFCLWKFRSMVIEAEKQQHLVENQAKGHIFKSNRDPRVTRFGQFLRRTSLDEFPQFWNVLRGDMSLVGTRPPTPGEVAKYESHHHQRLRVKPGLTGEWQVRGRSTVKNFEEVVKMDLDYQQKWSIPYDLYLIIQTFAVILHGRGAY
;
A
#
# COMPACT_ATOMS: atom_id res chain seq x y z
N LEU A 1 14.39 6.61 -7.79
CA LEU A 1 15.10 5.44 -8.33
C LEU A 1 16.52 5.30 -7.80
N VAL A 2 17.35 6.37 -7.78
CA VAL A 2 18.74 6.29 -7.26
C VAL A 2 18.75 5.75 -5.83
N VAL A 3 17.93 6.31 -4.94
CA VAL A 3 17.78 5.83 -3.55
C VAL A 3 17.30 4.38 -3.51
N THR A 4 16.35 4.01 -4.37
CA THR A 4 15.88 2.61 -4.46
C THR A 4 17.01 1.68 -4.90
N ALA A 5 17.84 2.10 -5.86
CA ALA A 5 18.97 1.30 -6.34
C ALA A 5 20.05 1.11 -5.27
N ILE A 6 20.38 2.16 -4.50
CA ILE A 6 21.37 2.09 -3.40
C ILE A 6 20.86 1.17 -2.29
N LEU A 7 19.59 1.25 -1.93
CA LEU A 7 18.99 0.43 -0.88
C LEU A 7 18.68 -1.00 -1.35
N PHE A 8 18.60 -1.24 -2.66
CA PHE A 8 18.21 -2.53 -3.19
C PHE A 8 19.14 -3.67 -2.76
N ILE A 9 20.47 -3.49 -2.90
CA ILE A 9 21.45 -4.56 -2.59
C ILE A 9 21.36 -4.99 -1.14
N PRO A 10 21.48 -4.08 -0.13
CA PRO A 10 21.37 -4.49 1.27
C PRO A 10 20.00 -5.09 1.62
N ILE A 11 18.90 -4.52 1.11
CA ILE A 11 17.57 -5.07 1.36
C ILE A 11 17.43 -6.47 0.75
N ALA A 12 17.87 -6.65 -0.50
CA ALA A 12 17.81 -7.94 -1.19
C ALA A 12 18.63 -9.03 -0.47
N THR A 13 19.83 -8.65 -0.02
CA THR A 13 20.72 -9.55 0.74
C THR A 13 20.08 -10.01 2.05
N ILE A 14 19.56 -9.05 2.84
CA ILE A 14 18.92 -9.38 4.13
C ILE A 14 17.63 -10.19 3.90
N LEU A 15 16.81 -9.84 2.92
CA LEU A 15 15.61 -10.61 2.56
C LEU A 15 15.96 -12.05 2.18
N TYR A 16 17.03 -12.25 1.42
CA TYR A 16 17.45 -13.58 1.01
C TYR A 16 17.93 -14.43 2.20
N ILE A 17 18.60 -13.80 3.18
CA ILE A 17 19.07 -14.47 4.40
C ILE A 17 17.90 -14.78 5.35
N ASP A 18 16.99 -13.80 5.58
CA ASP A 18 15.86 -13.94 6.51
C ASP A 18 14.81 -14.96 6.00
N ASN A 19 14.57 -14.96 4.68
CA ASN A 19 13.58 -15.82 4.05
C ASN A 19 13.96 -16.08 2.58
N PRO A 20 14.75 -17.13 2.27
CA PRO A 20 15.21 -17.44 0.91
C PRO A 20 14.06 -17.48 -0.10
N GLY A 21 14.27 -16.88 -1.29
CA GLY A 21 13.29 -16.87 -2.37
C GLY A 21 13.21 -15.53 -3.11
N PRO A 22 12.12 -15.22 -3.84
CA PRO A 22 11.98 -14.01 -4.64
C PRO A 22 12.12 -12.76 -3.78
N ILE A 23 12.91 -11.78 -4.24
CA ILE A 23 13.10 -10.49 -3.55
C ILE A 23 11.86 -9.62 -3.67
N PHE A 24 11.23 -9.63 -4.83
CA PHE A 24 10.02 -8.86 -5.11
C PHE A 24 8.76 -9.70 -4.95
N TYR A 25 7.75 -9.06 -4.38
CA TYR A 25 6.37 -9.48 -4.42
C TYR A 25 5.62 -8.66 -5.47
N ARG A 26 4.78 -9.33 -6.24
CA ARG A 26 3.95 -8.74 -7.29
C ARG A 26 2.50 -9.08 -7.06
N GLN A 27 1.63 -8.08 -7.19
CA GLN A 27 0.20 -8.28 -7.03
C GLN A 27 -0.58 -7.45 -8.06
N ILE A 28 -1.60 -8.04 -8.66
CA ILE A 28 -2.51 -7.29 -9.54
C ILE A 28 -3.38 -6.39 -8.68
N ARG A 29 -3.43 -5.12 -9.07
CA ARG A 29 -4.24 -4.07 -8.47
C ARG A 29 -5.04 -3.34 -9.54
N CYS A 30 -6.10 -2.65 -9.13
CA CYS A 30 -6.90 -1.80 -10.00
C CYS A 30 -6.43 -0.35 -9.88
N GLY A 31 -6.10 0.24 -11.03
CA GLY A 31 -5.71 1.64 -11.19
C GLY A 31 -6.85 2.52 -11.66
N LEU A 32 -6.50 3.56 -12.42
CA LEU A 32 -7.45 4.50 -13.02
C LEU A 32 -8.53 3.76 -13.82
N GLN A 33 -9.81 4.07 -13.54
CA GLN A 33 -10.98 3.46 -14.17
C GLN A 33 -11.03 1.93 -14.02
N GLY A 34 -10.41 1.39 -12.95
CA GLY A 34 -10.40 -0.05 -12.69
C GLY A 34 -9.42 -0.84 -13.57
N LYS A 35 -8.59 -0.20 -14.39
CA LYS A 35 -7.62 -0.89 -15.25
C LYS A 35 -6.62 -1.65 -14.38
N PRO A 36 -6.42 -2.97 -14.62
CA PRO A 36 -5.49 -3.75 -13.83
C PRO A 36 -4.04 -3.36 -14.15
N PHE A 37 -3.19 -3.33 -13.12
CA PHE A 37 -1.75 -3.18 -13.25
C PHE A 37 -1.02 -4.05 -12.23
N CYS A 38 0.26 -4.35 -12.48
CA CYS A 38 1.11 -5.11 -11.59
C CYS A 38 1.81 -4.18 -10.60
N LEU A 39 1.42 -4.23 -9.35
CA LEU A 39 2.04 -3.48 -8.25
C LEU A 39 3.26 -4.23 -7.74
N TRP A 40 4.37 -3.52 -7.54
CA TRP A 40 5.64 -4.06 -7.09
C TRP A 40 5.93 -3.66 -5.64
N LYS A 41 6.41 -4.63 -4.84
CA LYS A 41 6.89 -4.41 -3.47
C LYS A 41 8.12 -5.27 -3.20
N PHE A 42 8.90 -4.92 -2.17
CA PHE A 42 9.76 -5.92 -1.56
C PHE A 42 8.92 -6.94 -0.79
N ARG A 43 9.32 -8.20 -0.84
CA ARG A 43 8.62 -9.26 -0.12
C ARG A 43 8.84 -9.10 1.39
N SER A 44 7.78 -8.88 2.13
CA SER A 44 7.79 -8.73 3.59
C SER A 44 7.12 -9.91 4.32
N MET A 45 6.65 -10.92 3.58
CA MET A 45 5.97 -12.10 4.10
C MET A 45 6.69 -13.38 3.68
N VAL A 46 6.38 -14.48 4.35
CA VAL A 46 6.83 -15.82 3.98
C VAL A 46 6.37 -16.20 2.57
N ILE A 47 7.04 -17.17 1.96
CA ILE A 47 6.64 -17.69 0.64
C ILE A 47 5.21 -18.23 0.74
N GLU A 48 4.42 -18.01 -0.31
CA GLU A 48 3.01 -18.45 -0.40
C GLU A 48 2.10 -17.92 0.73
N ALA A 49 2.43 -16.77 1.31
CA ALA A 49 1.61 -16.13 2.35
C ALA A 49 0.13 -15.92 1.93
N GLU A 50 -0.14 -15.78 0.64
CA GLU A 50 -1.53 -15.65 0.14
C GLU A 50 -2.36 -16.89 0.41
N LYS A 51 -1.77 -18.09 0.27
CA LYS A 51 -2.45 -19.35 0.57
C LYS A 51 -2.82 -19.48 2.06
N GLN A 52 -2.10 -18.77 2.93
CA GLN A 52 -2.31 -18.77 4.37
C GLN A 52 -3.24 -17.64 4.84
N GLN A 53 -3.81 -16.84 3.94
CA GLN A 53 -4.64 -15.69 4.31
C GLN A 53 -5.88 -16.11 5.13
N HIS A 54 -6.45 -17.27 4.85
CA HIS A 54 -7.60 -17.81 5.57
C HIS A 54 -7.31 -18.15 7.04
N LEU A 55 -6.04 -18.29 7.43
CA LEU A 55 -5.59 -18.54 8.80
C LEU A 55 -5.44 -17.27 9.63
N VAL A 56 -5.55 -16.09 9.00
CA VAL A 56 -5.33 -14.80 9.65
C VAL A 56 -6.65 -14.07 9.81
N GLU A 57 -6.97 -13.71 11.06
CA GLU A 57 -8.18 -12.95 11.37
C GLU A 57 -8.16 -11.55 10.74
N ASN A 58 -9.21 -11.22 10.02
CA ASN A 58 -9.41 -9.87 9.50
C ASN A 58 -10.05 -8.98 10.58
N GLN A 59 -9.33 -7.97 11.03
CA GLN A 59 -9.77 -7.01 12.05
C GLN A 59 -10.47 -5.78 11.47
N ALA A 60 -10.57 -5.70 10.14
CA ALA A 60 -11.28 -4.61 9.47
C ALA A 60 -12.69 -5.03 9.05
N LYS A 61 -13.58 -4.05 8.91
CA LYS A 61 -14.94 -4.21 8.39
C LYS A 61 -15.01 -3.81 6.92
N GLY A 62 -15.85 -4.51 6.14
CA GLY A 62 -16.06 -4.25 4.72
C GLY A 62 -15.01 -4.90 3.82
N HIS A 63 -14.60 -4.21 2.77
CA HIS A 63 -13.83 -4.78 1.66
C HIS A 63 -12.31 -4.62 1.78
N ILE A 64 -11.79 -4.37 2.99
CA ILE A 64 -10.35 -4.29 3.27
C ILE A 64 -9.91 -5.40 4.21
N PHE A 65 -8.65 -5.84 4.05
CA PHE A 65 -8.03 -6.79 4.97
C PHE A 65 -7.01 -6.08 5.85
N LYS A 66 -7.10 -6.30 7.16
CA LYS A 66 -6.19 -5.75 8.15
C LYS A 66 -6.01 -6.70 9.32
N SER A 67 -4.77 -6.94 9.71
CA SER A 67 -4.41 -7.69 10.90
C SER A 67 -3.22 -7.01 11.59
N ASN A 68 -3.33 -6.79 12.90
CA ASN A 68 -2.29 -6.14 13.69
C ASN A 68 -1.08 -7.04 13.95
N ARG A 69 -1.29 -8.36 13.97
CA ARG A 69 -0.24 -9.37 14.17
C ARG A 69 -0.41 -10.46 13.11
N ASP A 70 0.06 -10.18 11.93
CA ASP A 70 0.02 -11.13 10.84
C ASP A 70 1.23 -12.09 10.94
N PRO A 71 1.03 -13.38 11.28
CA PRO A 71 2.12 -14.33 11.47
C PRO A 71 2.90 -14.62 10.18
N ARG A 72 2.36 -14.25 9.05
CA ARG A 72 3.02 -14.41 7.74
C ARG A 72 4.15 -13.40 7.51
N VAL A 73 4.20 -12.32 8.31
CA VAL A 73 5.21 -11.27 8.17
C VAL A 73 6.52 -11.73 8.84
N THR A 74 7.63 -11.74 8.09
CA THR A 74 8.94 -12.10 8.61
C THR A 74 9.50 -11.02 9.53
N ARG A 75 10.55 -11.32 10.31
CA ARG A 75 11.18 -10.34 11.20
C ARG A 75 11.69 -9.12 10.45
N PHE A 76 12.40 -9.35 9.35
CA PHE A 76 12.87 -8.25 8.50
C PHE A 76 11.71 -7.60 7.73
N GLY A 77 10.70 -8.37 7.35
CA GLY A 77 9.47 -7.87 6.77
C GLY A 77 8.74 -6.86 7.67
N GLN A 78 8.74 -7.08 8.99
CA GLN A 78 8.19 -6.11 9.96
C GLN A 78 8.96 -4.78 9.93
N PHE A 79 10.29 -4.84 9.86
CA PHE A 79 11.12 -3.64 9.72
C PHE A 79 10.80 -2.90 8.41
N LEU A 80 10.75 -3.61 7.27
CA LEU A 80 10.43 -3.02 5.98
C LEU A 80 9.06 -2.33 5.99
N ARG A 81 8.04 -2.97 6.57
CA ARG A 81 6.69 -2.39 6.69
C ARG A 81 6.65 -1.18 7.60
N ARG A 82 7.34 -1.25 8.75
CA ARG A 82 7.42 -0.13 9.70
C ARG A 82 8.08 1.10 9.09
N THR A 83 9.08 0.91 8.26
CA THR A 83 9.78 1.99 7.55
C THR A 83 9.18 2.32 6.18
N SER A 84 8.14 1.59 5.75
CA SER A 84 7.55 1.66 4.40
C SER A 84 8.55 1.42 3.26
N LEU A 85 9.71 0.84 3.55
CA LEU A 85 10.71 0.48 2.55
C LEU A 85 10.21 -0.63 1.62
N ASP A 86 9.29 -1.49 2.08
CA ASP A 86 8.67 -2.50 1.23
C ASP A 86 7.93 -1.91 0.03
N GLU A 87 7.51 -0.64 0.10
CA GLU A 87 6.78 0.05 -0.96
C GLU A 87 7.67 0.79 -1.96
N PHE A 88 8.99 0.86 -1.74
CA PHE A 88 9.92 1.57 -2.65
C PHE A 88 9.86 1.08 -4.11
N PRO A 89 9.71 -0.21 -4.41
CA PRO A 89 9.57 -0.65 -5.80
C PRO A 89 8.35 -0.05 -6.53
N GLN A 90 7.35 0.48 -5.82
CA GLN A 90 6.19 1.16 -6.43
C GLN A 90 6.58 2.49 -7.12
N PHE A 91 7.74 3.08 -6.82
CA PHE A 91 8.24 4.20 -7.63
C PHE A 91 8.40 3.82 -9.10
N TRP A 92 8.64 2.54 -9.40
CA TRP A 92 8.60 2.03 -10.77
C TRP A 92 7.20 2.11 -11.38
N ASN A 93 6.15 1.81 -10.62
CA ASN A 93 4.78 1.98 -11.06
C ASN A 93 4.43 3.46 -11.32
N VAL A 94 4.95 4.37 -10.49
CA VAL A 94 4.77 5.82 -10.71
C VAL A 94 5.43 6.25 -12.02
N LEU A 95 6.67 5.83 -12.29
CA LEU A 95 7.37 6.16 -13.55
C LEU A 95 6.69 5.59 -14.78
N ARG A 96 6.13 4.39 -14.67
CA ARG A 96 5.34 3.79 -15.75
C ARG A 96 4.00 4.47 -15.99
N GLY A 97 3.58 5.34 -15.07
CA GLY A 97 2.29 6.01 -15.13
C GLY A 97 1.10 5.16 -14.65
N ASP A 98 1.35 3.97 -14.06
CA ASP A 98 0.32 3.14 -13.44
C ASP A 98 -0.24 3.80 -12.17
N MET A 99 0.62 4.54 -11.45
CA MET A 99 0.34 5.23 -10.20
C MET A 99 0.77 6.70 -10.25
N SER A 100 0.30 7.48 -9.28
CA SER A 100 0.81 8.81 -8.92
C SER A 100 1.61 8.74 -7.60
N LEU A 101 2.34 9.81 -7.25
CA LEU A 101 2.92 9.93 -5.91
C LEU A 101 1.82 10.04 -4.86
N VAL A 102 0.78 10.84 -5.13
CA VAL A 102 -0.37 11.01 -4.23
C VAL A 102 -1.64 10.57 -4.95
N GLY A 103 -2.52 9.86 -4.24
CA GLY A 103 -3.77 9.35 -4.78
C GLY A 103 -4.49 8.40 -3.83
N THR A 104 -5.50 7.73 -4.35
CA THR A 104 -6.26 6.72 -3.59
C THR A 104 -5.46 5.42 -3.44
N ARG A 105 -5.74 4.62 -2.40
CA ARG A 105 -5.12 3.30 -2.26
C ARG A 105 -5.56 2.38 -3.40
N PRO A 106 -4.63 1.72 -4.14
CA PRO A 106 -4.99 0.79 -5.20
C PRO A 106 -5.67 -0.47 -4.63
N PRO A 107 -6.97 -0.72 -4.95
CA PRO A 107 -7.66 -1.92 -4.51
C PRO A 107 -7.22 -3.16 -5.29
N THR A 108 -7.46 -4.35 -4.72
CA THR A 108 -7.36 -5.61 -5.46
C THR A 108 -8.59 -5.80 -6.38
N PRO A 109 -8.50 -6.63 -7.44
CA PRO A 109 -9.67 -7.00 -8.24
C PRO A 109 -10.79 -7.63 -7.41
N GLY A 110 -10.43 -8.44 -6.40
CA GLY A 110 -11.40 -9.06 -5.49
C GLY A 110 -12.10 -8.06 -4.56
N GLU A 111 -11.44 -6.94 -4.19
CA GLU A 111 -12.08 -5.83 -3.49
C GLU A 111 -13.07 -5.12 -4.42
N VAL A 112 -12.64 -4.80 -5.65
CA VAL A 112 -13.47 -4.08 -6.64
C VAL A 112 -14.70 -4.88 -7.05
N ALA A 113 -14.59 -6.20 -7.16
CA ALA A 113 -15.72 -7.07 -7.47
C ALA A 113 -16.88 -7.02 -6.44
N LYS A 114 -16.57 -6.51 -5.23
CA LYS A 114 -17.55 -6.34 -4.14
C LYS A 114 -18.02 -4.90 -3.99
N TYR A 115 -17.57 -3.97 -4.86
CA TYR A 115 -17.90 -2.57 -4.76
C TYR A 115 -19.36 -2.29 -5.12
N GLU A 116 -19.96 -1.44 -4.33
CA GLU A 116 -21.22 -0.78 -4.69
C GLU A 116 -20.95 0.44 -5.60
N SER A 117 -22.00 0.97 -6.20
CA SER A 117 -21.87 2.03 -7.22
C SER A 117 -21.08 3.24 -6.74
N HIS A 118 -21.23 3.68 -5.48
CA HIS A 118 -20.52 4.83 -4.94
C HIS A 118 -19.03 4.55 -4.69
N HIS A 119 -18.65 3.29 -4.39
CA HIS A 119 -17.26 2.91 -4.20
C HIS A 119 -16.42 3.06 -5.48
N HIS A 120 -17.02 2.87 -6.66
CA HIS A 120 -16.32 3.01 -7.94
C HIS A 120 -15.80 4.43 -8.21
N GLN A 121 -16.33 5.44 -7.51
CA GLN A 121 -15.84 6.82 -7.63
C GLN A 121 -14.37 6.96 -7.22
N ARG A 122 -13.86 6.10 -6.32
CA ARG A 122 -12.45 6.05 -5.93
C ARG A 122 -11.51 5.78 -7.11
N LEU A 123 -12.00 5.08 -8.13
CA LEU A 123 -11.23 4.67 -9.32
C LEU A 123 -11.17 5.76 -10.40
N ARG A 124 -11.78 6.92 -10.18
CA ARG A 124 -11.76 8.04 -11.15
C ARG A 124 -10.43 8.78 -11.21
N VAL A 125 -9.54 8.53 -10.26
CA VAL A 125 -8.18 9.08 -10.21
C VAL A 125 -7.15 7.96 -10.20
N LYS A 126 -5.90 8.29 -10.55
CA LYS A 126 -4.79 7.34 -10.41
C LYS A 126 -4.59 7.00 -8.94
N PRO A 127 -4.31 5.73 -8.61
CA PRO A 127 -3.90 5.37 -7.25
C PRO A 127 -2.55 6.01 -6.91
N GLY A 128 -2.34 6.28 -5.62
CA GLY A 128 -1.13 6.90 -5.10
C GLY A 128 -0.21 5.94 -4.35
N LEU A 129 1.07 6.29 -4.33
CA LEU A 129 2.03 5.71 -3.40
C LEU A 129 1.68 6.11 -1.96
N THR A 130 1.23 7.35 -1.78
CA THR A 130 0.62 7.87 -0.56
C THR A 130 -0.73 8.54 -0.84
N GLY A 131 -1.46 8.95 0.20
CA GLY A 131 -2.73 9.65 0.09
C GLY A 131 -3.38 9.90 1.44
N GLU A 132 -4.56 10.47 1.44
CA GLU A 132 -5.30 10.87 2.63
C GLU A 132 -5.46 9.73 3.64
N TRP A 133 -5.88 8.55 3.19
CA TRP A 133 -6.04 7.38 4.04
C TRP A 133 -4.72 6.91 4.65
N GLN A 134 -3.63 6.88 3.88
CA GLN A 134 -2.33 6.45 4.36
C GLN A 134 -1.78 7.38 5.44
N VAL A 135 -2.03 8.68 5.31
CA VAL A 135 -1.56 9.71 6.26
C VAL A 135 -2.41 9.74 7.53
N ARG A 136 -3.74 9.71 7.41
CA ARG A 136 -4.66 9.94 8.54
C ARG A 136 -5.27 8.68 9.12
N GLY A 137 -5.41 7.62 8.32
CA GLY A 137 -6.24 6.47 8.67
C GLY A 137 -5.53 5.11 8.71
N ARG A 138 -4.27 5.02 8.26
CA ARG A 138 -3.58 3.75 8.05
C ARG A 138 -3.68 2.78 9.24
N SER A 139 -3.54 3.27 10.46
CA SER A 139 -3.57 2.44 11.68
C SER A 139 -4.92 2.42 12.38
N THR A 140 -5.71 3.48 12.27
CA THR A 140 -6.92 3.71 13.09
C THR A 140 -8.21 3.34 12.39
N VAL A 141 -8.30 3.60 11.08
CA VAL A 141 -9.52 3.35 10.30
C VAL A 141 -9.66 1.85 10.02
N LYS A 142 -10.76 1.29 10.50
CA LYS A 142 -11.13 -0.13 10.33
C LYS A 142 -12.37 -0.31 9.45
N ASN A 143 -13.08 0.76 9.13
CA ASN A 143 -14.27 0.74 8.31
C ASN A 143 -13.96 1.16 6.87
N PHE A 144 -14.37 0.35 5.91
CA PHE A 144 -14.13 0.62 4.49
C PHE A 144 -14.82 1.90 4.01
N GLU A 145 -16.03 2.22 4.52
CA GLU A 145 -16.73 3.45 4.16
C GLU A 145 -15.95 4.73 4.55
N GLU A 146 -15.24 4.68 5.68
CA GLU A 146 -14.38 5.80 6.07
C GLU A 146 -13.20 5.97 5.10
N VAL A 147 -12.63 4.85 4.60
CA VAL A 147 -11.59 4.89 3.57
C VAL A 147 -12.13 5.50 2.27
N VAL A 148 -13.33 5.08 1.85
CA VAL A 148 -14.02 5.64 0.68
C VAL A 148 -14.20 7.15 0.84
N LYS A 149 -14.71 7.58 1.98
CA LYS A 149 -14.92 9.02 2.28
C LYS A 149 -13.60 9.79 2.18
N MET A 150 -12.51 9.31 2.79
CA MET A 150 -11.20 9.96 2.72
C MET A 150 -10.69 10.06 1.28
N ASP A 151 -10.86 9.01 0.48
CA ASP A 151 -10.43 9.01 -0.91
C ASP A 151 -11.28 9.97 -1.79
N LEU A 152 -12.57 10.11 -1.51
CA LEU A 152 -13.44 11.08 -2.19
C LEU A 152 -13.16 12.53 -1.75
N ASP A 153 -12.94 12.75 -0.44
CA ASP A 153 -12.53 14.05 0.10
C ASP A 153 -11.21 14.52 -0.52
N TYR A 154 -10.25 13.61 -0.70
CA TYR A 154 -9.01 13.91 -1.41
C TYR A 154 -9.28 14.37 -2.85
N GLN A 155 -10.13 13.66 -3.60
CA GLN A 155 -10.46 14.02 -4.98
C GLN A 155 -11.08 15.42 -5.08
N GLN A 156 -11.93 15.80 -4.11
CA GLN A 156 -12.57 17.12 -4.07
C GLN A 156 -11.59 18.25 -3.70
N LYS A 157 -10.63 17.96 -2.81
CA LYS A 157 -9.65 18.94 -2.31
C LYS A 157 -8.38 18.98 -3.15
N TRP A 158 -8.29 18.13 -4.18
CA TRP A 158 -7.06 17.97 -4.93
C TRP A 158 -6.49 19.30 -5.41
N SER A 159 -5.23 19.51 -5.13
CA SER A 159 -4.41 20.60 -5.61
C SER A 159 -2.94 20.26 -5.42
N ILE A 160 -2.04 20.88 -6.17
CA ILE A 160 -0.60 20.66 -6.02
C ILE A 160 -0.11 20.96 -4.60
N PRO A 161 -0.50 22.08 -3.92
CA PRO A 161 -0.13 22.31 -2.53
C PRO A 161 -0.65 21.22 -1.59
N TYR A 162 -1.85 20.68 -1.85
CA TYR A 162 -2.40 19.60 -1.02
C TYR A 162 -1.63 18.28 -1.20
N ASP A 163 -1.22 17.95 -2.41
CA ASP A 163 -0.34 16.80 -2.67
C ASP A 163 1.00 16.95 -1.94
N LEU A 164 1.63 18.13 -2.01
CA LEU A 164 2.87 18.41 -1.27
C LEU A 164 2.68 18.28 0.24
N TYR A 165 1.57 18.78 0.78
CA TYR A 165 1.22 18.60 2.18
C TYR A 165 1.13 17.11 2.56
N LEU A 166 0.43 16.29 1.76
CA LEU A 166 0.29 14.85 2.03
C LEU A 166 1.63 14.11 1.94
N ILE A 167 2.51 14.50 1.02
CA ILE A 167 3.89 13.97 0.93
C ILE A 167 4.66 14.27 2.21
N ILE A 168 4.65 15.53 2.69
CA ILE A 168 5.34 15.93 3.93
C ILE A 168 4.77 15.15 5.13
N GLN A 169 3.45 15.05 5.23
CA GLN A 169 2.79 14.28 6.29
C GLN A 169 3.16 12.79 6.25
N THR A 170 3.34 12.22 5.06
CA THR A 170 3.79 10.83 4.90
C THR A 170 5.16 10.62 5.54
N PHE A 171 6.11 11.53 5.30
CA PHE A 171 7.43 11.46 5.96
C PHE A 171 7.30 11.57 7.48
N ALA A 172 6.45 12.47 7.99
CA ALA A 172 6.21 12.60 9.42
C ALA A 172 5.63 11.30 10.02
N VAL A 173 4.66 10.66 9.36
CA VAL A 173 4.07 9.38 9.79
C VAL A 173 5.11 8.26 9.83
N ILE A 174 5.97 8.17 8.81
CA ILE A 174 7.03 7.16 8.73
C ILE A 174 8.06 7.37 9.86
N LEU A 175 8.52 8.61 10.08
CA LEU A 175 9.52 8.94 11.10
C LEU A 175 9.01 8.68 12.52
N HIS A 176 7.73 8.93 12.80
CA HIS A 176 7.12 8.67 14.11
C HIS A 176 6.67 7.21 14.30
N GLY A 177 6.87 6.35 13.29
CA GLY A 177 6.46 4.94 13.33
C GLY A 177 4.95 4.73 13.51
N ARG A 178 4.12 5.75 13.25
CA ARG A 178 2.67 5.67 13.36
C ARG A 178 2.10 4.92 12.16
N GLY A 179 1.40 3.83 12.43
CA GLY A 179 0.61 3.13 11.40
C GLY A 179 1.30 1.99 10.66
N ALA A 180 2.44 1.53 11.13
CA ALA A 180 3.06 0.29 10.65
C ALA A 180 2.67 -0.90 11.54
N TYR A 181 2.25 -1.98 10.93
CA TYR A 181 1.98 -3.27 11.56
C TYR A 181 2.88 -4.34 10.99
#